data_e56cbbfa5e28413b84ba1f4240232432
#
_entry.id   e56cbbfa5e28413b84ba1f4240232432
#
_cell.length_a   1.000
_cell.length_b   1.000
_cell.length_c   1.000
_cell.angle_alpha   90.00
_cell.angle_beta   90.00
_cell.angle_gamma   90.00
#
_symmetry.space_group_name_H-M   'P 1'
#
loop_
_entity.id
_entity.type
_entity.pdbx_description
1 polymer ?
#
loop_
_entity_poly.entity_id
_entity_poly.type
_entity_poly.pdbx_seq_one_letter_code
_entity_poly.pdbx_strand_id
1 'polypeptide(L)'
;MTRVLCGYVAFVLLVATGSAQQPPDRSKPPALGPAPALNIPAIQKRALSNGLAVWFVESHEVPLVQVNLVLQAGSSDDPAGKFGVASLTAAMLDEGAGARSALQISDDIEFLGATLSTTSSFDASAVRLNVPVRRLEAALPVMADVVLRPTFPQAELDRLRQERLTTLVQAKDDAAQVAPIAFARLVFGATHRYGTNQMGTESTLKAFGPADLRAYHTAMYQPANATLVVAGDIRPDAVMPLLEKHFGAWRSAQAKPRAPLSPATQLTQPQVYIVDMPGAEQSQVRIGWVGVPRSTPDYFTLQVLNTILGGSFTSRLNQNLREKNQFTYGASSRFDMRLSAGPFFAGAGIQTDKTAEALREFFVELSAIAKPVAADELAKAKNYVALSFPSEFETNEDLATHIEEMIVYNLPDGYFSRYVANVQAVTAAAVQKAAATYIQPGRFAIVIAGDRKAIEPGIAALKLGPVRAVSVDEAFGS
;
A
#
# COMPACT_ATOMS: atom_id res chain seq x y z
N MET A 1 0.39 97.15 -19.84
CA MET A 1 0.72 96.36 -21.03
C MET A 1 1.41 95.09 -20.63
N THR A 2 0.73 93.99 -20.55
CA THR A 2 1.37 92.69 -20.39
C THR A 2 0.36 91.64 -20.85
N ARG A 3 0.70 90.94 -21.96
CA ARG A 3 -0.16 89.93 -22.58
C ARG A 3 -0.01 88.62 -21.84
N VAL A 4 -1.19 88.06 -21.45
CA VAL A 4 -1.32 86.71 -20.88
C VAL A 4 -1.50 85.75 -22.01
N LEU A 5 -0.59 84.76 -22.13
CA LEU A 5 -0.64 83.64 -23.08
C LEU A 5 -1.37 82.46 -22.40
N CYS A 6 -2.55 82.10 -22.88
CA CYS A 6 -3.25 80.90 -22.49
C CYS A 6 -2.71 79.71 -23.31
N GLY A 7 -2.05 78.77 -22.64
CA GLY A 7 -1.66 77.46 -23.20
C GLY A 7 -2.76 76.40 -22.96
N TYR A 8 -3.33 75.85 -24.06
CA TYR A 8 -4.22 74.68 -24.01
C TYR A 8 -3.38 73.40 -23.91
N VAL A 9 -3.51 72.68 -22.81
CA VAL A 9 -3.01 71.32 -22.68
C VAL A 9 -4.09 70.37 -23.15
N ALA A 10 -3.91 69.70 -24.27
CA ALA A 10 -4.75 68.65 -24.78
C ALA A 10 -4.43 67.35 -24.04
N PHE A 11 -5.35 66.85 -23.20
CA PHE A 11 -5.24 65.57 -22.56
C PHE A 11 -5.79 64.47 -23.50
N VAL A 12 -4.89 63.66 -24.08
CA VAL A 12 -5.27 62.50 -24.91
C VAL A 12 -5.57 61.34 -23.97
N LEU A 13 -6.86 61.01 -23.80
CA LEU A 13 -7.31 59.76 -23.12
C LEU A 13 -7.02 58.57 -24.04
N LEU A 14 -5.99 57.80 -23.76
CA LEU A 14 -5.83 56.45 -24.28
C LEU A 14 -6.84 55.53 -23.60
N VAL A 15 -7.92 55.20 -24.29
CA VAL A 15 -8.82 54.10 -23.89
C VAL A 15 -8.14 52.81 -24.25
N ALA A 16 -7.51 52.16 -23.26
CA ALA A 16 -7.05 50.79 -23.38
C ALA A 16 -8.31 49.89 -23.48
N THR A 17 -8.61 49.41 -24.68
CA THR A 17 -9.60 48.34 -24.89
C THR A 17 -9.03 47.03 -24.27
N GLY A 18 -9.26 46.90 -22.98
CA GLY A 18 -9.08 45.59 -22.33
C GLY A 18 -10.00 44.57 -23.01
N SER A 19 -9.43 43.61 -23.71
CA SER A 19 -10.19 42.46 -24.19
C SER A 19 -10.85 41.81 -22.98
N ALA A 20 -12.14 42.01 -22.76
CA ALA A 20 -12.90 41.31 -21.76
C ALA A 20 -12.76 39.81 -22.09
N GLN A 21 -11.99 39.11 -21.29
CA GLN A 21 -11.91 37.66 -21.38
C GLN A 21 -13.31 37.12 -21.26
N GLN A 22 -13.83 36.47 -22.30
CA GLN A 22 -15.11 35.79 -22.21
C GLN A 22 -15.11 34.86 -21.00
N PRO A 23 -16.14 34.90 -20.16
CA PRO A 23 -16.23 33.98 -19.05
C PRO A 23 -16.11 32.54 -19.59
N PRO A 24 -15.36 31.67 -18.92
CA PRO A 24 -15.14 30.29 -19.39
C PRO A 24 -16.48 29.60 -19.54
N ASP A 25 -16.66 28.89 -20.65
CA ASP A 25 -17.84 28.03 -20.87
C ASP A 25 -17.84 26.90 -19.85
N ARG A 26 -18.72 26.97 -18.87
CA ARG A 26 -18.88 25.98 -17.80
C ARG A 26 -19.85 24.83 -18.19
N SER A 27 -20.40 24.83 -19.38
CA SER A 27 -21.27 23.75 -19.89
C SER A 27 -20.48 22.49 -20.21
N LYS A 28 -19.17 22.58 -20.38
CA LYS A 28 -18.26 21.48 -20.65
C LYS A 28 -17.05 21.58 -19.73
N PRO A 29 -16.51 20.44 -19.25
CA PRO A 29 -15.25 20.45 -18.53
C PRO A 29 -14.13 20.95 -19.46
N PRO A 30 -13.08 21.60 -18.95
CA PRO A 30 -11.91 21.98 -19.75
C PRO A 30 -11.30 20.75 -20.44
N ALA A 31 -10.78 20.95 -21.63
CA ALA A 31 -10.02 19.89 -22.29
C ALA A 31 -8.78 19.55 -21.45
N LEU A 32 -8.56 18.26 -21.21
CA LEU A 32 -7.37 17.81 -20.52
C LEU A 32 -6.14 18.12 -21.38
N GLY A 33 -5.09 18.66 -20.75
CA GLY A 33 -3.77 18.77 -21.38
C GLY A 33 -3.16 17.39 -21.64
N PRO A 34 -2.01 17.34 -22.34
CA PRO A 34 -1.24 16.10 -22.46
C PRO A 34 -0.83 15.62 -21.06
N ALA A 35 -0.78 14.29 -20.87
CA ALA A 35 -0.28 13.71 -19.64
C ALA A 35 1.14 14.25 -19.34
N PRO A 36 1.42 14.72 -18.12
CA PRO A 36 2.72 15.27 -17.78
C PRO A 36 3.80 14.19 -17.90
N ALA A 37 4.97 14.59 -18.43
CA ALA A 37 6.14 13.72 -18.40
C ALA A 37 6.70 13.69 -16.97
N LEU A 38 6.84 12.50 -16.41
CA LEU A 38 7.50 12.32 -15.12
C LEU A 38 9.00 12.17 -15.35
N ASN A 39 9.76 13.14 -14.88
CA ASN A 39 11.22 13.10 -14.89
C ASN A 39 11.72 12.72 -13.49
N ILE A 40 11.96 11.43 -13.29
CA ILE A 40 12.58 10.94 -12.05
C ILE A 40 14.09 11.14 -12.17
N PRO A 41 14.76 11.73 -11.16
CA PRO A 41 16.19 11.82 -11.13
C PRO A 41 16.85 10.44 -11.26
N ALA A 42 18.05 10.39 -11.86
CA ALA A 42 18.76 9.14 -12.09
C ALA A 42 19.10 8.44 -10.76
N ILE A 43 18.78 7.15 -10.67
CA ILE A 43 19.17 6.31 -9.52
C ILE A 43 20.65 5.92 -9.69
N GLN A 44 21.50 6.36 -8.75
CA GLN A 44 22.90 5.98 -8.69
C GLN A 44 23.06 4.79 -7.73
N LYS A 45 23.50 3.66 -8.27
CA LYS A 45 23.67 2.41 -7.49
C LYS A 45 25.12 2.25 -7.08
N ARG A 46 25.36 2.08 -5.79
CA ARG A 46 26.67 1.82 -5.18
C ARG A 46 26.57 0.69 -4.15
N ALA A 47 27.69 0.33 -3.54
CA ALA A 47 27.74 -0.63 -2.44
C ALA A 47 28.78 -0.20 -1.42
N LEU A 48 28.53 -0.53 -0.16
CA LEU A 48 29.51 -0.42 0.93
C LEU A 48 30.54 -1.58 0.85
N SER A 49 31.62 -1.47 1.61
CA SER A 49 32.69 -2.47 1.63
C SER A 49 32.23 -3.87 2.04
N ASN A 50 31.12 -3.97 2.77
CA ASN A 50 30.50 -5.23 3.18
C ASN A 50 29.49 -5.81 2.17
N GLY A 51 29.32 -5.16 1.01
CA GLY A 51 28.37 -5.55 -0.03
C GLY A 51 26.93 -5.03 0.12
N LEU A 52 26.64 -4.25 1.18
CA LEU A 52 25.33 -3.61 1.33
C LEU A 52 25.10 -2.65 0.16
N ALA A 53 24.03 -2.89 -0.62
CA ALA A 53 23.66 -2.04 -1.73
C ALA A 53 23.17 -0.66 -1.24
N VAL A 54 23.54 0.41 -1.96
CA VAL A 54 23.12 1.78 -1.67
C VAL A 54 22.63 2.42 -2.96
N TRP A 55 21.39 2.84 -2.98
CA TRP A 55 20.76 3.52 -4.11
C TRP A 55 20.50 4.97 -3.76
N PHE A 56 21.10 5.89 -4.53
CA PHE A 56 20.99 7.32 -4.32
C PHE A 56 20.10 7.97 -5.36
N VAL A 57 19.29 8.94 -4.93
CA VAL A 57 18.56 9.85 -5.77
C VAL A 57 18.74 11.28 -5.26
N GLU A 58 19.40 12.11 -6.07
CA GLU A 58 19.61 13.50 -5.74
C GLU A 58 18.36 14.32 -6.06
N SER A 59 17.88 15.08 -5.09
CA SER A 59 16.76 16.01 -5.19
C SER A 59 17.04 17.22 -4.30
N HIS A 60 17.32 18.38 -4.91
CA HIS A 60 17.81 19.57 -4.20
C HIS A 60 16.72 20.64 -3.97
N GLU A 61 15.44 20.26 -4.02
CA GLU A 61 14.33 21.20 -3.87
C GLU A 61 14.11 21.63 -2.42
N VAL A 62 14.33 20.71 -1.48
CA VAL A 62 14.18 20.94 -0.03
C VAL A 62 15.39 20.38 0.71
N PRO A 63 15.90 21.06 1.79
CA PRO A 63 17.09 20.61 2.51
C PRO A 63 16.82 19.44 3.46
N LEU A 64 16.19 18.38 2.94
CA LEU A 64 15.82 17.15 3.65
C LEU A 64 16.47 15.95 2.98
N VAL A 65 16.74 14.92 3.77
CA VAL A 65 17.21 13.60 3.33
C VAL A 65 16.30 12.53 3.87
N GLN A 66 15.85 11.65 3.01
CA GLN A 66 15.20 10.40 3.35
C GLN A 66 16.22 9.25 3.23
N VAL A 67 16.41 8.49 4.30
CA VAL A 67 17.25 7.28 4.33
C VAL A 67 16.38 6.10 4.71
N ASN A 68 16.18 5.16 3.81
CA ASN A 68 15.39 3.97 4.04
C ASN A 68 16.29 2.73 3.96
N LEU A 69 16.38 1.97 5.03
CA LEU A 69 16.90 0.60 4.95
C LEU A 69 15.73 -0.32 4.62
N VAL A 70 15.75 -0.90 3.43
CA VAL A 70 14.74 -1.84 2.93
C VAL A 70 15.28 -3.24 3.08
N LEU A 71 14.53 -4.09 3.76
CA LEU A 71 14.83 -5.52 3.92
C LEU A 71 13.85 -6.33 3.09
N GLN A 72 14.37 -7.20 2.23
CA GLN A 72 13.57 -8.16 1.47
C GLN A 72 13.17 -9.35 2.36
N ALA A 73 12.58 -9.04 3.50
CA ALA A 73 12.05 -9.99 4.47
C ALA A 73 10.85 -9.35 5.19
N GLY A 74 9.77 -10.08 5.33
CA GLY A 74 8.53 -9.63 5.97
C GLY A 74 7.76 -10.78 6.61
N SER A 75 6.48 -10.59 6.87
CA SER A 75 5.65 -11.64 7.51
C SER A 75 5.45 -12.88 6.64
N SER A 76 5.71 -12.82 5.33
CA SER A 76 5.77 -14.03 4.50
C SER A 76 6.96 -14.94 4.83
N ASP A 77 7.95 -14.42 5.53
CA ASP A 77 9.13 -15.16 6.00
C ASP A 77 8.99 -15.65 7.45
N ASP A 78 7.85 -15.41 8.09
CA ASP A 78 7.58 -15.92 9.44
C ASP A 78 7.72 -17.44 9.46
N PRO A 79 8.47 -18.03 10.42
CA PRO A 79 8.52 -19.48 10.58
C PRO A 79 7.14 -20.06 10.90
N ALA A 80 6.92 -21.32 10.52
CA ALA A 80 5.68 -22.01 10.88
C ALA A 80 5.44 -21.97 12.39
N GLY A 81 4.24 -21.61 12.80
CA GLY A 81 3.86 -21.47 14.22
C GLY A 81 4.36 -20.20 14.90
N LYS A 82 5.07 -19.31 14.18
CA LYS A 82 5.57 -18.02 14.69
C LYS A 82 5.05 -16.83 13.88
N PHE A 83 3.78 -16.92 13.43
CA PHE A 83 3.17 -15.83 12.67
C PHE A 83 3.10 -14.55 13.48
N GLY A 84 3.52 -13.44 12.87
CA GLY A 84 3.62 -12.14 13.51
C GLY A 84 5.00 -11.78 14.05
N VAL A 85 6.00 -12.70 14.00
CA VAL A 85 7.34 -12.42 14.52
C VAL A 85 8.04 -11.32 13.72
N ALA A 86 7.91 -11.27 12.39
CA ALA A 86 8.46 -10.21 11.56
C ALA A 86 7.93 -8.83 11.96
N SER A 87 6.61 -8.73 12.04
CA SER A 87 5.92 -7.49 12.40
C SER A 87 6.26 -7.03 13.83
N LEU A 88 6.34 -7.97 14.79
CA LEU A 88 6.69 -7.64 16.17
C LEU A 88 8.17 -7.27 16.29
N THR A 89 9.06 -7.95 15.56
CA THR A 89 10.49 -7.61 15.53
C THR A 89 10.68 -6.20 14.98
N ALA A 90 10.02 -5.83 13.87
CA ALA A 90 10.10 -4.49 13.32
C ALA A 90 9.63 -3.43 14.35
N ALA A 91 8.47 -3.65 14.99
CA ALA A 91 7.93 -2.73 15.98
C ALA A 91 8.78 -2.62 17.27
N MET A 92 9.70 -3.56 17.50
CA MET A 92 10.56 -3.56 18.67
C MET A 92 11.98 -3.02 18.40
N LEU A 93 12.31 -2.64 17.16
CA LEU A 93 13.67 -2.19 16.80
C LEU A 93 14.04 -0.89 17.52
N ASP A 94 13.11 0.04 17.62
CA ASP A 94 13.26 1.37 18.22
C ASP A 94 12.80 1.43 19.69
N GLU A 95 12.35 0.32 20.24
CA GLU A 95 11.99 0.20 21.67
C GLU A 95 13.22 -0.02 22.58
N GLY A 96 14.41 0.09 22.00
CA GLY A 96 15.70 0.05 22.69
C GLY A 96 16.79 -0.45 21.76
N ALA A 97 17.85 0.35 21.58
CA ALA A 97 18.92 0.02 20.66
C ALA A 97 20.28 0.59 21.11
N GLY A 98 21.34 -0.21 20.98
CA GLY A 98 22.66 0.15 21.51
C GLY A 98 22.63 0.35 23.02
N ALA A 99 22.90 1.58 23.45
CA ALA A 99 22.81 1.99 24.86
C ALA A 99 21.56 2.86 25.15
N ARG A 100 20.68 3.04 24.15
CA ARG A 100 19.50 3.91 24.24
C ARG A 100 18.26 3.13 24.62
N SER A 101 17.45 3.69 25.50
CA SER A 101 16.06 3.27 25.73
C SER A 101 15.15 3.79 24.59
N ALA A 102 13.91 3.31 24.52
CA ALA A 102 12.89 3.81 23.60
C ALA A 102 12.71 5.33 23.71
N LEU A 103 12.58 5.85 24.93
CA LEU A 103 12.42 7.28 25.17
C LEU A 103 13.64 8.08 24.68
N GLN A 104 14.87 7.59 24.94
CA GLN A 104 16.08 8.26 24.48
C GLN A 104 16.22 8.26 22.96
N ILE A 105 15.75 7.21 22.29
CA ILE A 105 15.70 7.17 20.81
C ILE A 105 14.71 8.23 20.29
N SER A 106 13.52 8.30 20.87
CA SER A 106 12.51 9.32 20.52
C SER A 106 13.05 10.73 20.75
N ASP A 107 13.59 11.02 21.94
CA ASP A 107 14.14 12.32 22.30
C ASP A 107 15.29 12.75 21.36
N ASP A 108 16.23 11.82 21.08
CA ASP A 108 17.36 12.09 20.17
C ASP A 108 16.88 12.45 18.76
N ILE A 109 15.92 11.70 18.23
CA ILE A 109 15.36 11.92 16.89
C ILE A 109 14.55 13.22 16.82
N GLU A 110 13.70 13.48 17.81
CA GLU A 110 12.91 14.72 17.88
C GLU A 110 13.80 15.97 18.04
N PHE A 111 14.87 15.89 18.85
CA PHE A 111 15.83 16.97 19.00
C PHE A 111 16.54 17.33 17.69
N LEU A 112 16.71 16.36 16.80
CA LEU A 112 17.31 16.58 15.49
C LEU A 112 16.30 17.12 14.46
N GLY A 113 15.01 17.24 14.81
CA GLY A 113 13.94 17.58 13.89
C GLY A 113 13.75 16.50 12.82
N ALA A 114 14.01 15.26 13.19
CA ALA A 114 13.92 14.09 12.34
C ALA A 114 12.69 13.23 12.68
N THR A 115 12.37 12.29 11.82
CA THR A 115 11.44 11.20 12.11
C THR A 115 12.11 9.86 11.82
N LEU A 116 11.89 8.89 12.70
CA LEU A 116 12.35 7.51 12.52
C LEU A 116 11.12 6.60 12.63
N SER A 117 10.98 5.67 11.70
CA SER A 117 9.88 4.70 11.71
C SER A 117 10.35 3.32 11.29
N THR A 118 9.69 2.31 11.85
CA THR A 118 9.95 0.90 11.53
C THR A 118 8.66 0.25 11.06
N THR A 119 8.72 -0.51 9.98
CA THR A 119 7.53 -1.15 9.38
C THR A 119 7.84 -2.55 8.91
N SER A 120 6.82 -3.40 8.84
CA SER A 120 6.88 -4.71 8.18
C SER A 120 5.59 -4.98 7.44
N SER A 121 5.72 -5.40 6.19
CA SER A 121 4.63 -5.87 5.33
C SER A 121 4.72 -7.39 5.15
N PHE A 122 3.95 -7.95 4.22
CA PHE A 122 4.16 -9.35 3.84
C PHE A 122 5.52 -9.58 3.20
N ASP A 123 5.96 -8.67 2.33
CA ASP A 123 7.08 -8.90 1.42
C ASP A 123 8.36 -8.18 1.82
N ALA A 124 8.30 -7.20 2.71
CA ALA A 124 9.44 -6.41 3.12
C ALA A 124 9.29 -5.83 4.52
N SER A 125 10.41 -5.49 5.14
CA SER A 125 10.47 -4.62 6.31
C SER A 125 11.34 -3.42 5.99
N ALA A 126 11.10 -2.28 6.64
CA ALA A 126 11.88 -1.07 6.43
C ALA A 126 12.09 -0.30 7.73
N VAL A 127 13.26 0.34 7.82
CA VAL A 127 13.57 1.39 8.80
C VAL A 127 13.80 2.67 8.01
N ARG A 128 13.01 3.70 8.30
CA ARG A 128 13.00 4.96 7.54
C ARG A 128 13.37 6.11 8.45
N LEU A 129 14.30 6.93 7.98
CA LEU A 129 14.75 8.15 8.65
C LEU A 129 14.56 9.34 7.70
N ASN A 130 13.73 10.31 8.10
CA ASN A 130 13.64 11.60 7.44
C ASN A 130 14.33 12.63 8.32
N VAL A 131 15.26 13.42 7.75
CA VAL A 131 16.10 14.31 8.56
C VAL A 131 16.57 15.54 7.77
N PRO A 132 16.67 16.74 8.39
CA PRO A 132 17.37 17.86 7.77
C PRO A 132 18.82 17.52 7.42
N VAL A 133 19.28 17.87 6.22
CA VAL A 133 20.63 17.54 5.70
C VAL A 133 21.73 17.83 6.72
N ARG A 134 21.68 19.01 7.37
CA ARG A 134 22.67 19.43 8.39
C ARG A 134 22.70 18.54 9.63
N ARG A 135 21.73 17.69 9.83
CA ARG A 135 21.59 16.78 10.98
C ARG A 135 21.81 15.31 10.63
N LEU A 136 22.00 14.98 9.35
CA LEU A 136 22.16 13.60 8.87
C LEU A 136 23.29 12.86 9.63
N GLU A 137 24.46 13.48 9.79
CA GLU A 137 25.60 12.86 10.49
C GLU A 137 25.27 12.51 11.95
N ALA A 138 24.44 13.31 12.63
CA ALA A 138 24.03 13.08 14.00
C ALA A 138 22.90 12.04 14.12
N ALA A 139 22.01 11.92 13.11
CA ALA A 139 20.89 11.00 13.14
C ALA A 139 21.25 9.57 12.69
N LEU A 140 22.21 9.43 11.76
CA LEU A 140 22.64 8.12 11.25
C LEU A 140 23.09 7.12 12.36
N PRO A 141 23.82 7.52 13.41
CA PRO A 141 24.15 6.61 14.51
C PRO A 141 22.93 6.04 15.21
N VAL A 142 21.84 6.82 15.36
CA VAL A 142 20.60 6.36 16.00
C VAL A 142 19.92 5.31 15.10
N MET A 143 19.77 5.63 13.81
CA MET A 143 19.23 4.67 12.85
C MET A 143 20.06 3.39 12.78
N ALA A 144 21.39 3.52 12.76
CA ALA A 144 22.28 2.36 12.73
C ALA A 144 22.14 1.49 13.99
N ASP A 145 21.97 2.09 15.18
CA ASP A 145 21.71 1.34 16.40
C ASP A 145 20.38 0.57 16.32
N VAL A 146 19.32 1.24 15.89
CA VAL A 146 17.99 0.63 15.68
C VAL A 146 18.06 -0.56 14.73
N VAL A 147 18.78 -0.44 13.62
CA VAL A 147 18.93 -1.51 12.65
C VAL A 147 19.82 -2.65 13.14
N LEU A 148 20.99 -2.31 13.71
CA LEU A 148 22.08 -3.28 13.92
C LEU A 148 22.15 -3.84 15.33
N ARG A 149 21.66 -3.08 16.33
CA ARG A 149 21.85 -3.37 17.75
C ARG A 149 20.57 -3.22 18.57
N PRO A 150 19.38 -3.71 18.08
CA PRO A 150 18.18 -3.68 18.89
C PRO A 150 18.36 -4.57 20.12
N THR A 151 17.91 -4.11 21.27
CA THR A 151 18.10 -4.83 22.56
C THR A 151 16.92 -5.72 22.92
N PHE A 152 15.74 -5.44 22.35
CA PHE A 152 14.47 -6.13 22.62
C PHE A 152 14.18 -6.24 24.12
N PRO A 153 13.97 -5.11 24.83
CA PRO A 153 13.73 -5.13 26.25
C PRO A 153 12.45 -5.86 26.60
N GLN A 154 12.46 -6.69 27.66
CA GLN A 154 11.29 -7.48 28.06
C GLN A 154 10.09 -6.59 28.41
N ALA A 155 10.33 -5.48 29.10
CA ALA A 155 9.25 -4.56 29.51
C ALA A 155 8.50 -3.96 28.31
N GLU A 156 9.25 -3.54 27.26
CA GLU A 156 8.66 -2.99 26.04
C GLU A 156 7.96 -4.07 25.23
N LEU A 157 8.52 -5.29 25.17
CA LEU A 157 7.86 -6.41 24.56
C LEU A 157 6.52 -6.73 25.25
N ASP A 158 6.46 -6.68 26.57
CA ASP A 158 5.23 -6.92 27.33
C ASP A 158 4.20 -5.80 27.08
N ARG A 159 4.64 -4.55 26.97
CA ARG A 159 3.79 -3.40 26.62
C ARG A 159 3.19 -3.56 25.24
N LEU A 160 4.01 -3.77 24.22
CA LEU A 160 3.55 -3.96 22.81
C LEU A 160 2.71 -5.22 22.63
N ARG A 161 3.04 -6.30 23.35
CA ARG A 161 2.20 -7.51 23.37
C ARG A 161 0.81 -7.19 23.86
N GLN A 162 0.68 -6.50 25.01
CA GLN A 162 -0.62 -6.14 25.58
C GLN A 162 -1.41 -5.23 24.64
N GLU A 163 -0.75 -4.27 24.00
CA GLU A 163 -1.35 -3.39 23.01
C GLU A 163 -1.90 -4.19 21.82
N ARG A 164 -1.10 -5.11 21.24
CA ARG A 164 -1.52 -5.96 20.12
C ARG A 164 -2.65 -6.92 20.50
N LEU A 165 -2.61 -7.50 21.71
CA LEU A 165 -3.70 -8.34 22.19
C LEU A 165 -5.00 -7.55 22.34
N THR A 166 -4.93 -6.32 22.83
CA THR A 166 -6.08 -5.41 22.90
C THR A 166 -6.61 -5.07 21.51
N THR A 167 -5.73 -4.77 20.58
CA THR A 167 -6.08 -4.50 19.16
C THR A 167 -6.78 -5.72 18.52
N LEU A 168 -6.30 -6.95 18.79
CA LEU A 168 -6.95 -8.17 18.29
C LEU A 168 -8.34 -8.37 18.89
N VAL A 169 -8.52 -8.08 20.18
CA VAL A 169 -9.84 -8.16 20.83
C VAL A 169 -10.80 -7.13 20.20
N GLN A 170 -10.37 -5.88 20.07
CA GLN A 170 -11.19 -4.84 19.44
C GLN A 170 -11.53 -5.16 17.98
N ALA A 171 -10.57 -5.73 17.22
CA ALA A 171 -10.80 -6.14 15.84
C ALA A 171 -11.87 -7.23 15.70
N LYS A 172 -12.06 -8.09 16.72
CA LYS A 172 -13.10 -9.12 16.71
C LYS A 172 -14.52 -8.55 16.83
N ASP A 173 -14.65 -7.35 17.36
CA ASP A 173 -15.95 -6.67 17.54
C ASP A 173 -16.27 -5.72 16.35
N ASP A 174 -15.34 -5.57 15.39
CA ASP A 174 -15.51 -4.69 14.22
C ASP A 174 -15.63 -5.51 12.93
N ALA A 175 -16.81 -5.51 12.32
CA ALA A 175 -17.08 -6.20 11.06
C ALA A 175 -16.13 -5.76 9.94
N ALA A 176 -15.69 -4.49 9.93
CA ALA A 176 -14.76 -3.96 8.93
C ALA A 176 -13.34 -4.55 9.07
N GLN A 177 -12.95 -4.99 10.27
CA GLN A 177 -11.69 -5.69 10.53
C GLN A 177 -11.85 -7.21 10.36
N VAL A 178 -12.99 -7.76 10.76
CA VAL A 178 -13.28 -9.20 10.66
C VAL A 178 -13.31 -9.67 9.20
N ALA A 179 -14.01 -8.94 8.32
CA ALA A 179 -14.20 -9.39 6.94
C ALA A 179 -12.88 -9.57 6.15
N PRO A 180 -11.91 -8.63 6.15
CA PRO A 180 -10.64 -8.82 5.44
C PRO A 180 -9.76 -9.92 6.05
N ILE A 181 -9.76 -10.10 7.38
CA ILE A 181 -8.99 -11.16 8.06
C ILE A 181 -9.57 -12.53 7.70
N ALA A 182 -10.90 -12.68 7.83
CA ALA A 182 -11.60 -13.88 7.43
C ALA A 182 -11.42 -14.20 5.94
N PHE A 183 -11.51 -13.19 5.07
CA PHE A 183 -11.32 -13.34 3.63
C PHE A 183 -9.92 -13.87 3.30
N ALA A 184 -8.87 -13.27 3.85
CA ALA A 184 -7.51 -13.73 3.61
C ALA A 184 -7.34 -15.19 4.04
N ARG A 185 -7.81 -15.55 5.24
CA ARG A 185 -7.72 -16.91 5.77
C ARG A 185 -8.49 -17.94 4.96
N LEU A 186 -9.70 -17.60 4.51
CA LEU A 186 -10.56 -18.52 3.76
C LEU A 186 -10.11 -18.69 2.30
N VAL A 187 -9.54 -17.66 1.68
CA VAL A 187 -9.03 -17.71 0.31
C VAL A 187 -7.67 -18.39 0.24
N PHE A 188 -6.75 -18.09 1.14
CA PHE A 188 -5.39 -18.62 1.11
C PHE A 188 -5.19 -19.87 1.98
N GLY A 189 -6.06 -20.09 2.94
CA GLY A 189 -5.91 -21.15 3.93
C GLY A 189 -5.05 -20.74 5.14
N ALA A 190 -5.25 -21.45 6.24
CA ALA A 190 -4.65 -21.13 7.55
C ALA A 190 -3.12 -21.29 7.61
N THR A 191 -2.54 -22.06 6.70
CA THR A 191 -1.10 -22.34 6.67
C THR A 191 -0.32 -21.51 5.63
N HIS A 192 -1.02 -20.91 4.67
CA HIS A 192 -0.40 -20.02 3.71
C HIS A 192 -0.11 -18.66 4.34
N ARG A 193 1.06 -18.06 4.09
CA ARG A 193 1.47 -16.80 4.73
C ARG A 193 0.52 -15.64 4.44
N TYR A 194 -0.04 -15.58 3.25
CA TYR A 194 -1.03 -14.55 2.89
C TYR A 194 -2.42 -14.77 3.51
N GLY A 195 -2.67 -15.95 4.09
CA GLY A 195 -3.88 -16.26 4.86
C GLY A 195 -3.72 -16.06 6.37
N THR A 196 -2.57 -15.56 6.83
CA THR A 196 -2.30 -15.29 8.25
C THR A 196 -2.33 -13.80 8.54
N ASN A 197 -2.72 -13.43 9.78
CA ASN A 197 -2.64 -12.04 10.21
C ASN A 197 -1.17 -11.64 10.40
N GLN A 198 -0.74 -10.53 9.82
CA GLN A 198 0.63 -10.01 9.97
C GLN A 198 0.98 -9.67 11.42
N MET A 199 -0.01 -9.30 12.22
CA MET A 199 0.16 -9.06 13.65
C MET A 199 0.39 -10.37 14.45
N GLY A 200 0.11 -11.52 13.85
CA GLY A 200 0.06 -12.82 14.53
C GLY A 200 -1.30 -13.16 15.07
N THR A 201 -1.35 -14.20 15.86
CA THR A 201 -2.54 -14.66 16.61
C THR A 201 -2.35 -14.40 18.12
N GLU A 202 -3.42 -14.49 18.88
CA GLU A 202 -3.36 -14.38 20.33
C GLU A 202 -2.36 -15.39 20.93
N SER A 203 -2.35 -16.63 20.43
CA SER A 203 -1.43 -17.68 20.90
C SER A 203 0.03 -17.38 20.57
N THR A 204 0.33 -16.90 19.36
CA THR A 204 1.71 -16.57 18.98
C THR A 204 2.22 -15.35 19.74
N LEU A 205 1.40 -14.30 19.90
CA LEU A 205 1.76 -13.10 20.66
C LEU A 205 2.09 -13.42 22.13
N LYS A 206 1.28 -14.29 22.77
CA LYS A 206 1.54 -14.73 24.15
C LYS A 206 2.81 -15.57 24.29
N ALA A 207 3.20 -16.28 23.23
CA ALA A 207 4.35 -17.17 23.25
C ALA A 207 5.68 -16.45 22.94
N PHE A 208 5.69 -15.31 22.26
CA PHE A 208 6.93 -14.62 21.89
C PHE A 208 7.70 -14.09 23.09
N GLY A 209 9.00 -14.37 23.07
CA GLY A 209 9.98 -13.75 23.98
C GLY A 209 11.07 -12.98 23.23
N PRO A 210 11.94 -12.21 23.90
CA PRO A 210 13.04 -11.49 23.26
C PRO A 210 13.97 -12.41 22.45
N ALA A 211 14.08 -13.67 22.81
CA ALA A 211 14.88 -14.66 22.09
C ALA A 211 14.32 -14.94 20.68
N ASP A 212 13.00 -14.98 20.50
CA ASP A 212 12.36 -15.17 19.20
C ASP A 212 12.64 -14.00 18.26
N LEU A 213 12.53 -12.78 18.79
CA LEU A 213 12.79 -11.54 18.03
C LEU A 213 14.27 -11.45 17.64
N ARG A 214 15.20 -11.75 18.58
CA ARG A 214 16.64 -11.83 18.28
C ARG A 214 16.94 -12.87 17.21
N ALA A 215 16.31 -14.04 17.29
CA ALA A 215 16.50 -15.10 16.31
C ALA A 215 16.03 -14.66 14.90
N TYR A 216 14.84 -14.03 14.81
CA TYR A 216 14.33 -13.48 13.55
C TYR A 216 15.24 -12.36 13.03
N HIS A 217 15.60 -11.40 13.87
CA HIS A 217 16.49 -10.30 13.50
C HIS A 217 17.84 -10.84 12.99
N THR A 218 18.48 -11.74 13.72
CA THR A 218 19.76 -12.34 13.31
C THR A 218 19.65 -13.09 11.97
N ALA A 219 18.52 -13.75 11.70
CA ALA A 219 18.33 -14.50 10.47
C ALA A 219 18.03 -13.62 9.25
N MET A 220 17.23 -12.55 9.43
CA MET A 220 16.67 -11.78 8.32
C MET A 220 17.35 -10.43 8.10
N TYR A 221 17.79 -9.73 9.16
CA TYR A 221 18.47 -8.43 9.07
C TYR A 221 19.94 -8.64 8.71
N GLN A 222 20.18 -8.84 7.42
CA GLN A 222 21.49 -9.14 6.85
C GLN A 222 21.81 -8.16 5.71
N PRO A 223 23.06 -7.71 5.54
CA PRO A 223 23.41 -6.77 4.47
C PRO A 223 23.06 -7.30 3.07
N ALA A 224 23.12 -8.63 2.87
CA ALA A 224 22.79 -9.26 1.60
C ALA A 224 21.28 -9.28 1.28
N ASN A 225 20.41 -9.10 2.30
CA ASN A 225 18.95 -8.97 2.14
C ASN A 225 18.48 -7.52 2.17
N ALA A 226 19.41 -6.57 2.31
CA ALA A 226 19.11 -5.19 2.55
C ALA A 226 19.58 -4.27 1.42
N THR A 227 18.91 -3.15 1.26
CA THR A 227 19.35 -2.04 0.41
C THR A 227 19.09 -0.73 1.16
N LEU A 228 20.07 0.15 1.20
CA LEU A 228 19.88 1.53 1.62
C LEU A 228 19.41 2.35 0.44
N VAL A 229 18.31 3.07 0.60
CA VAL A 229 17.83 4.11 -0.31
C VAL A 229 18.09 5.45 0.34
N VAL A 230 18.77 6.36 -0.38
CA VAL A 230 19.06 7.72 0.10
C VAL A 230 18.56 8.71 -0.94
N ALA A 231 17.49 9.42 -0.62
CA ALA A 231 16.85 10.38 -1.50
C ALA A 231 16.84 11.78 -0.86
N GLY A 232 17.19 12.81 -1.63
CA GLY A 232 17.09 14.18 -1.13
C GLY A 232 18.28 15.07 -1.48
N ASP A 233 18.45 16.14 -0.70
CA ASP A 233 19.50 17.15 -0.91
C ASP A 233 20.86 16.63 -0.43
N ILE A 234 21.40 15.69 -1.19
CA ILE A 234 22.69 15.03 -0.90
C ILE A 234 23.54 14.92 -2.15
N ARG A 235 24.84 14.71 -1.91
CA ARG A 235 25.80 14.24 -2.93
C ARG A 235 26.28 12.85 -2.51
N PRO A 236 26.19 11.84 -3.35
CA PRO A 236 26.59 10.47 -3.01
C PRO A 236 28.00 10.36 -2.43
N ASP A 237 28.97 11.10 -2.99
CA ASP A 237 30.36 11.09 -2.51
C ASP A 237 30.53 11.64 -1.08
N ALA A 238 29.65 12.55 -0.66
CA ALA A 238 29.67 13.10 0.69
C ALA A 238 29.00 12.15 1.72
N VAL A 239 27.97 11.39 1.28
CA VAL A 239 27.19 10.52 2.18
C VAL A 239 27.80 9.13 2.29
N MET A 240 28.42 8.60 1.23
CA MET A 240 29.04 7.25 1.26
C MET A 240 29.97 7.02 2.45
N PRO A 241 30.91 7.93 2.82
CA PRO A 241 31.77 7.74 4.00
C PRO A 241 30.99 7.67 5.31
N LEU A 242 29.88 8.40 5.44
CA LEU A 242 29.01 8.35 6.63
C LEU A 242 28.31 7.00 6.73
N LEU A 243 27.76 6.50 5.60
CA LEU A 243 27.14 5.18 5.57
C LEU A 243 28.18 4.07 5.84
N GLU A 244 29.37 4.15 5.26
CA GLU A 244 30.45 3.21 5.53
C GLU A 244 30.83 3.18 7.01
N LYS A 245 30.95 4.34 7.65
CA LYS A 245 31.26 4.49 9.09
C LYS A 245 30.26 3.73 9.97
N HIS A 246 28.95 3.79 9.64
CA HIS A 246 27.90 3.27 10.50
C HIS A 246 27.39 1.88 10.11
N PHE A 247 27.41 1.53 8.83
CA PHE A 247 26.90 0.26 8.31
C PHE A 247 27.99 -0.66 7.73
N GLY A 248 29.19 -0.18 7.42
CA GLY A 248 30.26 -0.94 6.77
C GLY A 248 30.79 -2.09 7.63
N ALA A 249 30.68 -2.02 8.96
CA ALA A 249 31.03 -3.11 9.87
C ALA A 249 29.93 -4.18 10.00
N TRP A 250 28.75 -3.97 9.44
CA TRP A 250 27.66 -4.97 9.46
C TRP A 250 28.06 -6.21 8.69
N ARG A 251 28.13 -7.36 9.34
CA ARG A 251 28.55 -8.63 8.76
C ARG A 251 27.37 -9.60 8.66
N SER A 252 27.34 -10.34 7.58
CA SER A 252 26.42 -11.44 7.39
C SER A 252 26.99 -12.72 8.01
N ALA A 253 26.16 -13.47 8.75
CA ALA A 253 26.51 -14.86 9.12
C ALA A 253 26.22 -15.70 7.89
N GLN A 254 25.62 -15.79 7.02
CA GLN A 254 25.23 -16.41 5.74
C GLN A 254 23.82 -15.97 5.38
N ALA A 255 23.69 -15.13 4.37
CA ALA A 255 22.39 -14.79 3.80
C ALA A 255 21.71 -16.06 3.32
N LYS A 256 20.55 -16.37 3.89
CA LYS A 256 19.70 -17.41 3.34
C LYS A 256 18.87 -16.76 2.21
N PRO A 257 18.92 -17.29 0.99
CA PRO A 257 18.00 -16.85 -0.04
C PRO A 257 16.57 -16.99 0.48
N ARG A 258 15.74 -16.00 0.20
CA ARG A 258 14.32 -16.07 0.51
C ARG A 258 13.71 -17.30 -0.14
N ALA A 259 13.04 -18.14 0.63
CA ALA A 259 12.31 -19.28 0.09
C ALA A 259 11.05 -18.76 -0.64
N PRO A 260 10.78 -19.24 -1.87
CA PRO A 260 9.55 -18.88 -2.55
C PRO A 260 8.34 -19.41 -1.75
N LEU A 261 7.28 -18.60 -1.68
CA LEU A 261 6.03 -19.06 -1.09
C LEU A 261 5.43 -20.18 -1.95
N SER A 262 4.89 -21.20 -1.29
CA SER A 262 4.08 -22.20 -1.99
C SER A 262 2.91 -21.50 -2.70
N PRO A 263 2.57 -21.87 -3.94
CA PRO A 263 1.43 -21.32 -4.64
C PRO A 263 0.14 -21.54 -3.83
N ALA A 264 -0.68 -20.50 -3.72
CA ALA A 264 -2.00 -20.63 -3.13
C ALA A 264 -2.92 -21.44 -4.05
N THR A 265 -3.76 -22.29 -3.45
CA THR A 265 -4.73 -23.09 -4.20
C THR A 265 -5.96 -22.25 -4.52
N GLN A 266 -6.29 -22.14 -5.80
CA GLN A 266 -7.51 -21.44 -6.23
C GLN A 266 -8.77 -22.26 -5.86
N LEU A 267 -9.84 -21.57 -5.49
CA LEU A 267 -11.13 -22.20 -5.31
C LEU A 267 -11.61 -22.83 -6.64
N THR A 268 -12.22 -24.00 -6.55
CA THR A 268 -12.75 -24.72 -7.71
C THR A 268 -14.23 -24.43 -7.97
N GLN A 269 -14.93 -23.94 -6.95
CA GLN A 269 -16.35 -23.60 -6.99
C GLN A 269 -16.62 -22.39 -6.06
N PRO A 270 -17.74 -21.67 -6.26
CA PRO A 270 -18.15 -20.60 -5.38
C PRO A 270 -18.35 -21.07 -3.94
N GLN A 271 -17.97 -20.23 -2.97
CA GLN A 271 -18.15 -20.45 -1.54
C GLN A 271 -18.68 -19.18 -0.91
N VAL A 272 -19.68 -19.29 -0.04
CA VAL A 272 -20.22 -18.17 0.71
C VAL A 272 -19.98 -18.41 2.20
N TYR A 273 -19.33 -17.46 2.86
CA TYR A 273 -19.03 -17.51 4.28
C TYR A 273 -19.68 -16.34 4.99
N ILE A 274 -20.40 -16.61 6.07
CA ILE A 274 -20.98 -15.58 6.94
C ILE A 274 -20.29 -15.69 8.30
N VAL A 275 -19.57 -14.63 8.66
CA VAL A 275 -19.07 -14.45 10.02
C VAL A 275 -20.15 -13.73 10.79
N ASP A 276 -20.73 -14.43 11.78
CA ASP A 276 -21.87 -13.94 12.53
C ASP A 276 -21.47 -12.81 13.49
N MET A 277 -22.06 -11.65 13.28
CA MET A 277 -21.91 -10.46 14.12
C MET A 277 -23.31 -9.91 14.48
N PRO A 278 -23.93 -10.47 15.53
CA PRO A 278 -25.31 -10.15 15.89
C PRO A 278 -25.53 -8.65 16.13
N GLY A 279 -26.58 -8.10 15.54
CA GLY A 279 -26.92 -6.68 15.68
C GLY A 279 -26.07 -5.71 14.86
N ALA A 280 -25.19 -6.19 13.98
CA ALA A 280 -24.42 -5.31 13.09
C ALA A 280 -25.37 -4.55 12.15
N GLU A 281 -25.26 -3.22 12.17
CA GLU A 281 -26.07 -2.32 11.31
C GLU A 281 -25.66 -2.39 9.84
N GLN A 282 -24.42 -2.80 9.59
CA GLN A 282 -23.86 -3.00 8.24
C GLN A 282 -23.22 -4.38 8.11
N SER A 283 -23.37 -4.97 6.94
CA SER A 283 -22.61 -6.15 6.51
C SER A 283 -21.35 -5.71 5.77
N GLN A 284 -20.21 -6.17 6.24
CA GLN A 284 -18.94 -5.98 5.51
C GLN A 284 -18.72 -7.12 4.53
N VAL A 285 -18.78 -6.81 3.25
CA VAL A 285 -18.70 -7.78 2.17
C VAL A 285 -17.33 -7.77 1.49
N ARG A 286 -16.76 -8.96 1.29
CA ARG A 286 -15.57 -9.19 0.46
C ARG A 286 -15.88 -10.33 -0.53
N ILE A 287 -15.71 -10.06 -1.83
CA ILE A 287 -15.87 -11.03 -2.92
C ILE A 287 -14.54 -11.13 -3.63
N GLY A 288 -13.96 -12.30 -3.75
CA GLY A 288 -12.69 -12.40 -4.44
C GLY A 288 -12.08 -13.80 -4.47
N TRP A 289 -10.84 -13.87 -4.90
CA TRP A 289 -10.07 -15.10 -5.12
C TRP A 289 -8.57 -14.82 -5.10
N VAL A 290 -7.74 -15.86 -5.26
CA VAL A 290 -6.30 -15.70 -5.47
C VAL A 290 -6.07 -15.01 -6.82
N GLY A 291 -5.49 -13.81 -6.79
CA GLY A 291 -5.23 -12.96 -7.95
C GLY A 291 -3.90 -13.30 -8.64
N VAL A 292 -3.05 -12.28 -8.80
CA VAL A 292 -1.79 -12.38 -9.56
C VAL A 292 -0.62 -11.77 -8.76
N PRO A 293 0.64 -12.17 -9.07
CA PRO A 293 1.81 -11.55 -8.48
C PRO A 293 2.10 -10.18 -9.11
N ARG A 294 2.90 -9.35 -8.42
CA ARG A 294 3.35 -8.04 -8.93
C ARG A 294 4.17 -8.14 -10.23
N SER A 295 4.80 -9.28 -10.45
CA SER A 295 5.58 -9.57 -11.67
C SER A 295 4.72 -9.89 -12.89
N THR A 296 3.40 -9.84 -12.79
CA THR A 296 2.51 -10.11 -13.95
C THR A 296 2.80 -9.14 -15.11
N PRO A 297 2.90 -9.66 -16.35
CA PRO A 297 3.08 -8.80 -17.53
C PRO A 297 1.85 -7.92 -17.81
N ASP A 298 0.69 -8.28 -17.27
CA ASP A 298 -0.58 -7.57 -17.46
C ASP A 298 -0.80 -6.44 -16.42
N TYR A 299 0.22 -6.08 -15.65
CA TYR A 299 0.12 -5.10 -14.55
C TYR A 299 -0.63 -3.83 -14.96
N PHE A 300 -0.17 -3.13 -16.01
CA PHE A 300 -0.78 -1.87 -16.45
C PHE A 300 -2.21 -2.05 -16.95
N THR A 301 -2.48 -3.17 -17.63
CA THR A 301 -3.83 -3.52 -18.09
C THR A 301 -4.76 -3.74 -16.90
N LEU A 302 -4.28 -4.42 -15.86
CA LEU A 302 -5.04 -4.68 -14.63
C LEU A 302 -5.24 -3.41 -13.81
N GLN A 303 -4.30 -2.47 -13.79
CA GLN A 303 -4.51 -1.15 -13.18
C GLN A 303 -5.66 -0.38 -13.84
N VAL A 304 -5.67 -0.31 -15.18
CA VAL A 304 -6.73 0.35 -15.93
C VAL A 304 -8.06 -0.38 -15.76
N LEU A 305 -8.08 -1.71 -15.87
CA LEU A 305 -9.27 -2.53 -15.63
C LEU A 305 -9.85 -2.29 -14.24
N ASN A 306 -9.00 -2.32 -13.22
CA ASN A 306 -9.44 -2.10 -11.85
C ASN A 306 -9.98 -0.69 -11.64
N THR A 307 -9.37 0.34 -12.25
CA THR A 307 -9.86 1.72 -12.20
C THR A 307 -11.29 1.84 -12.77
N ILE A 308 -11.59 1.11 -13.85
CA ILE A 308 -12.95 1.04 -14.42
C ILE A 308 -13.89 0.30 -13.47
N LEU A 309 -13.47 -0.85 -12.91
CA LEU A 309 -14.33 -1.72 -12.13
C LEU A 309 -14.65 -1.15 -10.75
N GLY A 310 -13.63 -0.81 -9.95
CA GLY A 310 -13.81 -0.41 -8.56
C GLY A 310 -12.64 0.41 -7.98
N GLY A 311 -11.63 0.78 -8.77
CA GLY A 311 -10.43 1.48 -8.32
C GLY A 311 -10.55 3.02 -8.32
N SER A 312 -11.70 3.58 -8.69
CA SER A 312 -11.92 5.02 -8.67
C SER A 312 -13.29 5.36 -8.10
N PHE A 313 -13.46 6.61 -7.66
CA PHE A 313 -14.74 7.10 -7.16
C PHE A 313 -15.87 6.99 -8.20
N THR A 314 -15.55 7.12 -9.48
CA THR A 314 -16.49 7.04 -10.59
C THR A 314 -16.45 5.68 -11.29
N SER A 315 -15.95 4.65 -10.64
CA SER A 315 -15.92 3.27 -11.11
C SER A 315 -17.32 2.65 -11.19
N ARG A 316 -17.47 1.56 -11.95
CA ARG A 316 -18.75 0.88 -12.14
C ARG A 316 -19.38 0.42 -10.82
N LEU A 317 -18.59 -0.21 -9.94
CA LEU A 317 -19.08 -0.64 -8.63
C LEU A 317 -19.61 0.53 -7.80
N ASN A 318 -18.87 1.64 -7.76
CA ASN A 318 -19.29 2.79 -6.96
C ASN A 318 -20.50 3.49 -7.58
N GLN A 319 -20.56 3.63 -8.91
CA GLN A 319 -21.72 4.19 -9.61
C GLN A 319 -22.97 3.34 -9.40
N ASN A 320 -22.84 2.01 -9.42
CA ASN A 320 -23.97 1.11 -9.25
C ASN A 320 -24.43 1.06 -7.78
N LEU A 321 -23.52 0.67 -6.85
CA LEU A 321 -23.92 0.39 -5.47
C LEU A 321 -24.15 1.65 -4.63
N ARG A 322 -23.37 2.71 -4.88
CA ARG A 322 -23.47 3.96 -4.13
C ARG A 322 -24.44 4.94 -4.78
N GLU A 323 -24.16 5.36 -6.02
CA GLU A 323 -24.90 6.48 -6.63
C GLU A 323 -26.31 6.05 -7.07
N LYS A 324 -26.43 4.91 -7.75
CA LYS A 324 -27.72 4.46 -8.27
C LYS A 324 -28.59 3.81 -7.21
N ASN A 325 -28.04 2.87 -6.42
CA ASN A 325 -28.81 2.04 -5.51
C ASN A 325 -28.72 2.48 -4.03
N GLN A 326 -27.76 3.32 -3.65
CA GLN A 326 -27.61 3.87 -2.30
C GLN A 326 -27.44 2.79 -1.20
N PHE A 327 -26.85 1.65 -1.53
CA PHE A 327 -26.66 0.53 -0.60
C PHE A 327 -25.46 0.71 0.32
N THR A 328 -24.52 1.59 -0.05
CA THR A 328 -23.23 1.81 0.59
C THR A 328 -22.75 3.24 0.46
N TYR A 329 -21.85 3.66 1.32
CA TYR A 329 -21.09 4.91 1.16
C TYR A 329 -19.94 4.79 0.16
N GLY A 330 -19.54 3.58 -0.22
CA GLY A 330 -18.52 3.32 -1.24
C GLY A 330 -18.29 1.84 -1.47
N ALA A 331 -18.11 1.48 -2.74
CA ALA A 331 -17.74 0.14 -3.18
C ALA A 331 -16.44 0.21 -3.98
N SER A 332 -15.56 -0.74 -3.79
CA SER A 332 -14.25 -0.76 -4.43
C SER A 332 -13.83 -2.15 -4.88
N SER A 333 -12.84 -2.22 -5.77
CA SER A 333 -12.11 -3.45 -6.08
C SER A 333 -10.61 -3.18 -6.11
N ARG A 334 -9.82 -4.23 -5.89
CA ARG A 334 -8.36 -4.15 -5.91
C ARG A 334 -7.74 -5.49 -6.29
N PHE A 335 -6.67 -5.44 -7.10
CA PHE A 335 -5.66 -6.49 -7.19
C PHE A 335 -4.55 -6.14 -6.20
N ASP A 336 -4.48 -6.84 -5.07
CA ASP A 336 -3.40 -6.68 -4.11
C ASP A 336 -2.21 -7.55 -4.55
N MET A 337 -1.43 -7.01 -5.49
CA MET A 337 -0.31 -7.72 -6.11
C MET A 337 0.90 -7.70 -5.19
N ARG A 338 1.40 -8.89 -4.87
CA ARG A 338 2.54 -9.11 -3.97
C ARG A 338 3.65 -9.87 -4.70
N LEU A 339 4.73 -10.25 -4.03
CA LEU A 339 5.78 -11.10 -4.64
C LEU A 339 5.22 -12.41 -5.18
N SER A 340 4.36 -13.09 -4.44
CA SER A 340 3.52 -14.18 -4.95
C SER A 340 2.12 -13.65 -5.28
N ALA A 341 1.27 -14.51 -5.87
CA ALA A 341 -0.09 -14.13 -6.21
C ALA A 341 -0.85 -13.69 -4.93
N GLY A 342 -1.08 -12.40 -4.80
CA GLY A 342 -1.95 -11.82 -3.79
C GLY A 342 -3.43 -11.90 -4.20
N PRO A 343 -4.38 -11.41 -3.38
CA PRO A 343 -5.79 -11.53 -3.70
C PRO A 343 -6.26 -10.48 -4.72
N PHE A 344 -7.24 -10.84 -5.54
CA PHE A 344 -8.22 -9.89 -6.03
C PHE A 344 -9.40 -9.86 -5.09
N PHE A 345 -9.93 -8.69 -4.80
CA PHE A 345 -11.18 -8.56 -4.07
C PHE A 345 -11.99 -7.34 -4.53
N ALA A 346 -13.30 -7.46 -4.43
CA ALA A 346 -14.26 -6.37 -4.47
C ALA A 346 -15.04 -6.37 -3.15
N GLY A 347 -15.45 -5.20 -2.66
CA GLY A 347 -16.15 -5.16 -1.39
C GLY A 347 -16.72 -3.79 -1.02
N ALA A 348 -17.56 -3.79 0.00
CA ALA A 348 -18.20 -2.61 0.57
C ALA A 348 -18.76 -2.91 1.96
N GLY A 349 -18.95 -1.86 2.76
CA GLY A 349 -19.86 -1.86 3.91
C GLY A 349 -21.28 -1.56 3.42
N ILE A 350 -22.21 -2.45 3.63
CA ILE A 350 -23.56 -2.43 3.07
C ILE A 350 -24.58 -2.40 4.19
N GLN A 351 -25.63 -1.63 4.05
CA GLN A 351 -26.79 -1.68 4.96
C GLN A 351 -27.29 -3.14 5.07
N THR A 352 -27.49 -3.61 6.29
CA THR A 352 -27.76 -5.02 6.56
C THR A 352 -28.96 -5.56 5.77
N ASP A 353 -30.06 -4.78 5.67
CA ASP A 353 -31.26 -5.15 4.94
C ASP A 353 -31.09 -5.14 3.41
N LYS A 354 -30.00 -4.56 2.89
CA LYS A 354 -29.64 -4.45 1.46
C LYS A 354 -28.55 -5.43 1.01
N THR A 355 -28.05 -6.27 1.92
CA THR A 355 -26.92 -7.14 1.63
C THR A 355 -27.15 -8.07 0.43
N ALA A 356 -28.29 -8.72 0.33
CA ALA A 356 -28.61 -9.63 -0.77
C ALA A 356 -28.79 -8.88 -2.11
N GLU A 357 -29.41 -7.72 -2.11
CA GLU A 357 -29.60 -6.88 -3.29
C GLU A 357 -28.24 -6.37 -3.79
N ALA A 358 -27.38 -5.90 -2.88
CA ALA A 358 -26.05 -5.42 -3.21
C ALA A 358 -25.15 -6.53 -3.77
N LEU A 359 -25.20 -7.75 -3.22
CA LEU A 359 -24.48 -8.89 -3.79
C LEU A 359 -24.88 -9.15 -5.24
N ARG A 360 -26.17 -9.07 -5.58
CA ARG A 360 -26.64 -9.21 -6.96
C ARG A 360 -26.01 -8.15 -7.87
N GLU A 361 -25.99 -6.90 -7.43
CA GLU A 361 -25.40 -5.80 -8.20
C GLU A 361 -23.87 -5.93 -8.33
N PHE A 362 -23.16 -6.45 -7.32
CA PHE A 362 -21.73 -6.78 -7.47
C PHE A 362 -21.51 -7.75 -8.62
N PHE A 363 -22.30 -8.83 -8.72
CA PHE A 363 -22.16 -9.81 -9.79
C PHE A 363 -22.59 -9.29 -11.17
N VAL A 364 -23.51 -8.33 -11.23
CA VAL A 364 -23.81 -7.59 -12.46
C VAL A 364 -22.54 -6.92 -13.00
N GLU A 365 -21.81 -6.16 -12.15
CA GLU A 365 -20.62 -5.43 -12.58
C GLU A 365 -19.42 -6.36 -12.82
N LEU A 366 -19.19 -7.35 -11.97
CA LEU A 366 -18.13 -8.36 -12.15
C LEU A 366 -18.30 -9.17 -13.44
N SER A 367 -19.54 -9.40 -13.87
CA SER A 367 -19.83 -10.08 -15.15
C SER A 367 -19.76 -9.11 -16.34
N ALA A 368 -20.22 -7.87 -16.14
CA ALA A 368 -20.28 -6.87 -17.20
C ALA A 368 -18.90 -6.36 -17.62
N ILE A 369 -17.88 -6.41 -16.74
CA ILE A 369 -16.52 -5.92 -17.05
C ILE A 369 -15.85 -6.72 -18.18
N ALA A 370 -16.27 -7.96 -18.43
CA ALA A 370 -15.78 -8.79 -19.54
C ALA A 370 -16.36 -8.36 -20.91
N LYS A 371 -17.37 -7.49 -20.93
CA LYS A 371 -17.91 -6.91 -22.17
C LYS A 371 -16.98 -5.80 -22.68
N PRO A 372 -17.07 -5.42 -23.97
CA PRO A 372 -16.29 -4.31 -24.51
C PRO A 372 -16.47 -3.04 -23.70
N VAL A 373 -15.36 -2.41 -23.35
CA VAL A 373 -15.32 -1.12 -22.62
C VAL A 373 -15.50 0.01 -23.62
N ALA A 374 -16.35 1.00 -23.31
CA ALA A 374 -16.56 2.17 -24.14
C ALA A 374 -15.28 3.04 -24.21
N ALA A 375 -15.07 3.71 -25.34
CA ALA A 375 -13.85 4.45 -25.60
C ALA A 375 -13.62 5.61 -24.60
N ASP A 376 -14.69 6.29 -24.23
CA ASP A 376 -14.67 7.38 -23.24
C ASP A 376 -14.39 6.88 -21.81
N GLU A 377 -14.97 5.73 -21.44
CA GLU A 377 -14.69 5.08 -20.14
C GLU A 377 -13.23 4.63 -20.03
N LEU A 378 -12.69 4.02 -21.11
CA LEU A 378 -11.27 3.66 -21.16
C LEU A 378 -10.37 4.91 -21.07
N ALA A 379 -10.67 5.95 -21.84
CA ALA A 379 -9.89 7.19 -21.82
C ALA A 379 -9.90 7.83 -20.43
N LYS A 380 -11.07 7.87 -19.76
CA LYS A 380 -11.22 8.36 -18.41
C LYS A 380 -10.37 7.58 -17.40
N ALA A 381 -10.40 6.25 -17.45
CA ALA A 381 -9.62 5.41 -16.54
C ALA A 381 -8.10 5.57 -16.76
N LYS A 382 -7.65 5.60 -18.00
CA LYS A 382 -6.25 5.85 -18.34
C LYS A 382 -5.79 7.22 -17.86
N ASN A 383 -6.59 8.27 -18.07
CA ASN A 383 -6.27 9.61 -17.63
C ASN A 383 -6.28 9.71 -16.10
N TYR A 384 -7.20 9.03 -15.41
CA TYR A 384 -7.22 8.99 -13.95
C TYR A 384 -5.89 8.48 -13.39
N VAL A 385 -5.39 7.34 -13.91
CA VAL A 385 -4.11 6.75 -13.47
C VAL A 385 -2.93 7.61 -13.93
N ALA A 386 -2.90 8.05 -15.20
CA ALA A 386 -1.76 8.75 -15.76
C ALA A 386 -1.56 10.17 -15.19
N LEU A 387 -2.66 10.89 -14.89
CA LEU A 387 -2.59 12.27 -14.41
C LEU A 387 -2.36 12.36 -12.89
N SER A 388 -2.77 11.32 -12.12
CA SER A 388 -2.45 11.27 -10.69
C SER A 388 -1.04 10.79 -10.40
N PHE A 389 -0.44 10.02 -11.30
CA PHE A 389 0.86 9.37 -11.06
C PHE A 389 2.01 10.32 -10.71
N PRO A 390 2.18 11.51 -11.35
CA PRO A 390 3.26 12.43 -10.97
C PRO A 390 3.21 12.92 -9.53
N SER A 391 2.00 13.06 -8.94
CA SER A 391 1.86 13.50 -7.54
C SER A 391 2.36 12.45 -6.52
N GLU A 392 2.58 11.22 -6.97
CA GLU A 392 3.16 10.16 -6.14
C GLU A 392 4.71 10.29 -5.98
N PHE A 393 5.32 11.38 -6.50
CA PHE A 393 6.77 11.63 -6.47
C PHE A 393 7.11 13.06 -5.99
N GLU A 394 6.20 13.71 -5.28
CA GLU A 394 6.36 15.11 -4.86
C GLU A 394 7.35 15.29 -3.71
N THR A 395 7.53 14.28 -2.86
CA THR A 395 8.42 14.35 -1.72
C THR A 395 9.60 13.37 -1.83
N ASN A 396 10.68 13.63 -1.06
CA ASN A 396 11.79 12.68 -0.97
C ASN A 396 11.37 11.33 -0.35
N GLU A 397 10.35 11.34 0.52
CA GLU A 397 9.77 10.13 1.10
C GLU A 397 9.01 9.31 0.04
N ASP A 398 8.19 9.96 -0.79
CA ASP A 398 7.48 9.31 -1.89
C ASP A 398 8.46 8.68 -2.87
N LEU A 399 9.47 9.46 -3.27
CA LEU A 399 10.54 9.00 -4.17
C LEU A 399 11.27 7.77 -3.61
N ALA A 400 11.65 7.81 -2.34
CA ALA A 400 12.30 6.68 -1.67
C ALA A 400 11.37 5.47 -1.58
N THR A 401 10.06 5.66 -1.33
CA THR A 401 9.05 4.60 -1.25
C THR A 401 8.87 3.90 -2.60
N HIS A 402 8.85 4.64 -3.71
CA HIS A 402 8.80 4.02 -5.04
C HIS A 402 10.08 3.25 -5.39
N ILE A 403 11.24 3.72 -4.91
CA ILE A 403 12.48 2.96 -5.04
C ILE A 403 12.46 1.69 -4.18
N GLU A 404 11.87 1.73 -2.97
CA GLU A 404 11.60 0.52 -2.18
C GLU A 404 10.76 -0.50 -2.99
N GLU A 405 9.72 -0.04 -3.69
CA GLU A 405 8.90 -0.90 -4.55
C GLU A 405 9.75 -1.55 -5.65
N MET A 406 10.66 -0.79 -6.29
CA MET A 406 11.58 -1.35 -7.28
C MET A 406 12.46 -2.44 -6.69
N ILE A 407 12.96 -2.26 -5.48
CA ILE A 407 13.82 -3.22 -4.78
C ILE A 407 13.03 -4.48 -4.41
N VAL A 408 11.87 -4.30 -3.78
CA VAL A 408 11.06 -5.42 -3.28
C VAL A 408 10.54 -6.29 -4.41
N TYR A 409 10.08 -5.68 -5.50
CA TYR A 409 9.48 -6.40 -6.63
C TYR A 409 10.42 -6.58 -7.81
N ASN A 410 11.70 -6.24 -7.65
CA ASN A 410 12.75 -6.35 -8.70
C ASN A 410 12.31 -5.69 -10.02
N LEU A 411 11.79 -4.46 -9.93
CA LEU A 411 11.36 -3.72 -11.11
C LEU A 411 12.57 -3.18 -11.88
N PRO A 412 12.52 -3.14 -13.21
CA PRO A 412 13.65 -2.70 -14.01
C PRO A 412 13.91 -1.19 -13.90
N ASP A 413 15.15 -0.80 -14.15
CA ASP A 413 15.52 0.61 -14.25
C ASP A 413 14.64 1.36 -15.26
N GLY A 414 14.23 2.58 -14.92
CA GLY A 414 13.31 3.37 -15.73
C GLY A 414 11.87 2.85 -15.76
N TYR A 415 11.49 1.98 -14.84
CA TYR A 415 10.11 1.48 -14.73
C TYR A 415 9.11 2.63 -14.62
N PHE A 416 9.33 3.54 -13.69
CA PHE A 416 8.42 4.66 -13.44
C PHE A 416 8.46 5.73 -14.54
N SER A 417 9.59 5.96 -15.19
CA SER A 417 9.68 6.87 -16.33
C SER A 417 8.81 6.44 -17.51
N ARG A 418 8.55 5.14 -17.64
CA ARG A 418 7.69 4.55 -18.69
C ARG A 418 6.26 4.30 -18.23
N TYR A 419 5.96 4.52 -16.94
CA TYR A 419 4.68 4.16 -16.34
C TYR A 419 3.49 4.79 -17.06
N VAL A 420 3.51 6.12 -17.24
CA VAL A 420 2.45 6.87 -17.94
C VAL A 420 2.28 6.38 -19.37
N ALA A 421 3.38 6.16 -20.11
CA ALA A 421 3.34 5.65 -21.48
C ALA A 421 2.71 4.23 -21.54
N ASN A 422 3.07 3.35 -20.60
CA ASN A 422 2.52 2.00 -20.51
C ASN A 422 1.02 2.03 -20.19
N VAL A 423 0.56 2.89 -19.28
CA VAL A 423 -0.87 3.09 -19.01
C VAL A 423 -1.59 3.60 -20.26
N GLN A 424 -1.02 4.59 -20.95
CA GLN A 424 -1.63 5.17 -22.15
C GLN A 424 -1.66 4.18 -23.34
N ALA A 425 -0.77 3.19 -23.38
CA ALA A 425 -0.75 2.14 -24.38
C ALA A 425 -1.84 1.05 -24.20
N VAL A 426 -2.50 1.00 -23.03
CA VAL A 426 -3.56 0.00 -22.77
C VAL A 426 -4.74 0.20 -23.72
N THR A 427 -5.17 -0.89 -24.36
CA THR A 427 -6.28 -0.90 -25.32
C THR A 427 -7.55 -1.52 -24.72
N ALA A 428 -8.72 -1.21 -25.29
CA ALA A 428 -9.98 -1.82 -24.88
C ALA A 428 -9.97 -3.34 -25.03
N ALA A 429 -9.36 -3.86 -26.10
CA ALA A 429 -9.21 -5.28 -26.34
C ALA A 429 -8.33 -5.96 -25.26
N ALA A 430 -7.24 -5.28 -24.80
CA ALA A 430 -6.40 -5.78 -23.73
C ALA A 430 -7.17 -5.83 -22.39
N VAL A 431 -7.94 -4.78 -22.08
CA VAL A 431 -8.80 -4.75 -20.88
C VAL A 431 -9.84 -5.85 -20.91
N GLN A 432 -10.52 -6.05 -22.04
CA GLN A 432 -11.51 -7.11 -22.21
C GLN A 432 -10.90 -8.51 -22.05
N LYS A 433 -9.72 -8.74 -22.65
CA LYS A 433 -8.99 -10.00 -22.51
C LYS A 433 -8.57 -10.23 -21.06
N ALA A 434 -8.03 -9.22 -20.39
CA ALA A 434 -7.64 -9.31 -18.99
C ALA A 434 -8.87 -9.56 -18.09
N ALA A 435 -9.99 -8.89 -18.32
CA ALA A 435 -11.23 -9.14 -17.59
C ALA A 435 -11.69 -10.61 -17.73
N ALA A 436 -11.71 -11.14 -18.95
CA ALA A 436 -12.08 -12.54 -19.19
C ALA A 436 -11.10 -13.54 -18.54
N THR A 437 -9.82 -13.16 -18.41
CA THR A 437 -8.78 -14.01 -17.82
C THR A 437 -8.79 -13.97 -16.29
N TYR A 438 -8.89 -12.78 -15.73
CA TYR A 438 -8.59 -12.54 -14.31
C TYR A 438 -9.82 -12.27 -13.44
N ILE A 439 -10.95 -11.82 -14.02
CA ILE A 439 -12.21 -11.68 -13.29
C ILE A 439 -13.02 -12.96 -13.46
N GLN A 440 -13.00 -13.81 -12.44
CA GLN A 440 -13.55 -15.16 -12.48
C GLN A 440 -14.76 -15.34 -11.56
N PRO A 441 -15.94 -14.81 -11.93
CA PRO A 441 -17.12 -14.83 -11.06
C PRO A 441 -17.71 -16.23 -10.82
N GLY A 442 -17.08 -17.29 -11.33
CA GLY A 442 -17.43 -18.68 -11.07
C GLY A 442 -16.54 -19.40 -10.03
N ARG A 443 -15.53 -18.73 -9.49
CA ARG A 443 -14.54 -19.32 -8.56
C ARG A 443 -14.18 -18.34 -7.44
N PHE A 444 -15.17 -17.92 -6.68
CA PHE A 444 -14.98 -16.86 -5.68
C PHE A 444 -15.28 -17.34 -4.26
N ALA A 445 -14.69 -16.68 -3.29
CA ALA A 445 -15.19 -16.62 -1.93
C ALA A 445 -16.00 -15.32 -1.77
N ILE A 446 -17.19 -15.43 -1.23
CA ILE A 446 -17.89 -14.30 -0.62
C ILE A 446 -17.72 -14.45 0.89
N VAL A 447 -17.14 -13.46 1.53
CA VAL A 447 -17.04 -13.38 2.98
C VAL A 447 -17.83 -12.18 3.46
N ILE A 448 -18.76 -12.41 4.36
CA ILE A 448 -19.66 -11.38 4.90
C ILE A 448 -19.56 -11.42 6.41
N ALA A 449 -19.09 -10.34 7.01
CA ALA A 449 -19.20 -10.14 8.45
C ALA A 449 -20.44 -9.26 8.72
N GLY A 450 -21.45 -9.80 9.42
CA GLY A 450 -22.72 -9.10 9.63
C GLY A 450 -23.71 -9.92 10.45
N ASP A 451 -24.90 -9.38 10.70
CA ASP A 451 -25.97 -10.08 11.42
C ASP A 451 -26.51 -11.24 10.57
N ARG A 452 -26.01 -12.42 10.85
CA ARG A 452 -26.34 -13.63 10.12
C ARG A 452 -27.84 -13.88 10.06
N LYS A 453 -28.56 -13.69 11.18
CA LYS A 453 -30.01 -13.93 11.27
C LYS A 453 -30.78 -13.05 10.28
N ALA A 454 -30.32 -11.81 10.10
CA ALA A 454 -30.94 -10.86 9.19
C ALA A 454 -30.62 -11.16 7.71
N ILE A 455 -29.37 -11.56 7.40
CA ILE A 455 -28.89 -11.59 6.01
C ILE A 455 -28.94 -12.98 5.35
N GLU A 456 -28.76 -14.09 6.10
CA GLU A 456 -28.62 -15.44 5.56
C GLU A 456 -29.81 -15.88 4.66
N PRO A 457 -31.08 -15.64 5.02
CA PRO A 457 -32.18 -16.02 4.15
C PRO A 457 -32.15 -15.40 2.77
N GLY A 458 -31.82 -14.09 2.70
CA GLY A 458 -31.69 -13.36 1.44
C GLY A 458 -30.50 -13.84 0.60
N ILE A 459 -29.37 -14.11 1.26
CA ILE A 459 -28.15 -14.61 0.60
C ILE A 459 -28.36 -16.02 0.07
N ALA A 460 -28.97 -16.92 0.83
CA ALA A 460 -29.26 -18.28 0.40
C ALA A 460 -30.19 -18.32 -0.83
N ALA A 461 -31.15 -17.40 -0.90
CA ALA A 461 -32.07 -17.27 -2.04
C ALA A 461 -31.36 -16.88 -3.35
N LEU A 462 -30.16 -16.28 -3.29
CA LEU A 462 -29.36 -15.93 -4.48
C LEU A 462 -28.71 -17.15 -5.14
N LYS A 463 -28.60 -18.29 -4.43
CA LYS A 463 -27.99 -19.53 -4.94
C LYS A 463 -26.59 -19.37 -5.49
N LEU A 464 -25.79 -18.48 -4.89
CA LEU A 464 -24.41 -18.17 -5.31
C LEU A 464 -23.40 -19.28 -4.97
N GLY A 465 -23.77 -20.23 -4.11
CA GLY A 465 -22.94 -21.35 -3.67
C GLY A 465 -23.38 -21.83 -2.28
N PRO A 466 -22.76 -22.88 -1.73
CA PRO A 466 -23.02 -23.33 -0.37
C PRO A 466 -22.68 -22.22 0.62
N VAL A 467 -23.61 -21.99 1.58
CA VAL A 467 -23.45 -21.01 2.65
C VAL A 467 -22.90 -21.72 3.88
N ARG A 468 -21.79 -21.23 4.43
CA ARG A 468 -21.18 -21.74 5.65
C ARG A 468 -21.07 -20.61 6.68
N ALA A 469 -21.53 -20.90 7.89
CA ALA A 469 -21.26 -20.04 9.03
C ALA A 469 -19.83 -20.25 9.53
N VAL A 470 -19.15 -19.16 9.87
CA VAL A 470 -17.80 -19.13 10.41
C VAL A 470 -17.84 -18.31 11.70
N SER A 471 -17.21 -18.77 12.75
CA SER A 471 -17.09 -17.97 13.96
C SER A 471 -15.99 -16.91 13.79
N VAL A 472 -16.09 -15.82 14.58
CA VAL A 472 -15.04 -14.79 14.63
C VAL A 472 -13.68 -15.41 15.03
N ASP A 473 -13.69 -16.33 16.01
CA ASP A 473 -12.48 -17.02 16.44
C ASP A 473 -11.87 -17.89 15.34
N GLU A 474 -12.68 -18.63 14.57
CA GLU A 474 -12.20 -19.38 13.40
C GLU A 474 -11.57 -18.42 12.35
N ALA A 475 -12.18 -17.26 12.10
CA ALA A 475 -11.68 -16.26 11.20
C ALA A 475 -10.30 -15.70 11.62
N PHE A 476 -10.08 -15.51 12.92
CA PHE A 476 -8.81 -15.03 13.50
C PHE A 476 -7.78 -16.14 13.73
N GLY A 477 -8.17 -17.40 13.66
CA GLY A 477 -7.28 -18.54 13.91
C GLY A 477 -6.97 -18.77 15.38
N SER A 478 -7.93 -18.42 16.22
CA SER A 478 -7.89 -18.60 17.68
C SER A 478 -8.51 -19.93 18.06
#